data_a3df222e1c0931a28b06b7eb4b593731
#
_entry.id   a3df222e1c0931a28b06b7eb4b593731
#
_cell.length_a   1.000
_cell.length_b   1.000
_cell.length_c   1.000
_cell.angle_alpha   90.00
_cell.angle_beta   90.00
_cell.angle_gamma   90.00
#
_symmetry.space_group_name_H-M   'P 1'
#
loop_
_entity.id
_entity.type
_entity.pdbx_description
1 polymer ?
#
loop_
_entity_poly.entity_id
_entity_poly.type
_entity_poly.pdbx_seq_one_letter_code
_entity_poly.pdbx_strand_id
1 'polypeptide(L)'
;MANEYLYGAYGHIGETVAQSAVQAGTTPVNLVRGFGEAGIINAPIKITSLVDAQKKIGYSSDWGTFTLCEAVYAHFNNTLGNIGPIYVINVLDPSAGKHRKETATTKTLTFTGGRAEFASDKIILDTLTIAKNDSGNYVEGTDYAVDYNFTKGTVIITSLKDDAQLTGSLTASFGEVDDSEIADSDIIGGVTSSGEYSGLSAIALLYPEQFAVCNLIAAPGWSHSPAVYNAMLTACKKINGHWDAFVVADLPLVDSSTQAFDTITKAIAWKKNNAFTGERS
;
A
#
# COMPACT_ATOMS: atom_id res chain seq x y z
N MET A 1 -21.01 -38.11 -38.28
CA MET A 1 -21.02 -36.67 -38.12
C MET A 1 -19.59 -36.20 -38.36
N ALA A 2 -19.36 -35.45 -39.44
CA ALA A 2 -18.03 -34.97 -39.79
C ALA A 2 -17.60 -33.84 -38.82
N ASN A 3 -16.44 -34.00 -38.19
CA ASN A 3 -15.81 -32.90 -37.48
C ASN A 3 -15.36 -31.86 -38.50
N GLU A 4 -16.07 -30.76 -38.62
CA GLU A 4 -15.57 -29.56 -39.30
C GLU A 4 -14.36 -29.01 -38.51
N TYR A 5 -13.18 -29.21 -39.06
CA TYR A 5 -11.98 -28.47 -38.62
C TYR A 5 -12.07 -27.03 -39.12
N LEU A 6 -12.47 -26.13 -38.26
CA LEU A 6 -12.37 -24.71 -38.50
C LEU A 6 -10.94 -24.24 -38.23
N TYR A 7 -10.23 -23.78 -39.25
CA TYR A 7 -8.93 -23.11 -39.07
C TYR A 7 -9.16 -21.70 -38.54
N GLY A 8 -8.68 -21.41 -37.36
CA GLY A 8 -8.76 -20.07 -36.75
C GLY A 8 -8.23 -20.05 -35.33
N ALA A 9 -7.92 -18.88 -34.82
CA ALA A 9 -7.64 -18.66 -33.40
C ALA A 9 -8.97 -18.65 -32.64
N TYR A 10 -9.20 -19.65 -31.81
CA TYR A 10 -10.39 -19.73 -30.95
C TYR A 10 -10.08 -19.10 -29.60
N GLY A 11 -10.65 -17.93 -29.34
CA GLY A 11 -10.67 -17.35 -28.00
C GLY A 11 -11.71 -18.11 -27.17
N HIS A 12 -11.28 -18.79 -26.13
CA HIS A 12 -12.20 -19.26 -25.09
C HIS A 12 -12.55 -18.05 -24.22
N ILE A 13 -13.80 -17.63 -24.25
CA ILE A 13 -14.31 -16.74 -23.20
C ILE A 13 -14.46 -17.66 -21.97
N GLY A 14 -13.43 -17.68 -21.11
CA GLY A 14 -13.55 -18.30 -19.79
C GLY A 14 -14.68 -17.66 -19.01
N GLU A 15 -15.13 -18.35 -17.99
CA GLU A 15 -16.09 -17.80 -17.01
C GLU A 15 -15.65 -16.41 -16.58
N THR A 16 -16.60 -15.52 -16.35
CA THR A 16 -16.41 -14.11 -16.00
C THR A 16 -15.27 -13.95 -15.00
N VAL A 17 -14.09 -13.60 -15.51
CA VAL A 17 -12.94 -13.33 -14.65
C VAL A 17 -13.33 -12.14 -13.80
N ALA A 18 -13.22 -12.27 -12.49
CA ALA A 18 -13.43 -11.16 -11.57
C ALA A 18 -12.63 -9.96 -12.08
N GLN A 19 -13.27 -8.80 -12.15
CA GLN A 19 -12.63 -7.59 -12.68
C GLN A 19 -11.35 -7.33 -11.91
N SER A 20 -10.22 -7.26 -12.63
CA SER A 20 -8.93 -6.98 -12.01
C SER A 20 -8.82 -5.48 -11.76
N ALA A 21 -9.02 -5.07 -10.52
CA ALA A 21 -8.82 -3.69 -10.09
C ALA A 21 -7.34 -3.49 -9.70
N VAL A 22 -6.69 -2.50 -10.30
CA VAL A 22 -5.36 -2.03 -9.90
C VAL A 22 -5.50 -0.73 -9.15
N GLN A 23 -4.85 -0.66 -7.99
CA GLN A 23 -4.91 0.49 -7.10
C GLN A 23 -3.49 0.94 -6.75
N ALA A 24 -3.17 2.19 -7.05
CA ALA A 24 -1.91 2.82 -6.70
C ALA A 24 -2.10 3.71 -5.46
N GLY A 25 -1.14 3.70 -4.55
CA GLY A 25 -1.19 4.46 -3.31
C GLY A 25 -0.16 3.99 -2.30
N THR A 26 -0.46 4.13 -1.03
CA THR A 26 0.45 3.85 0.07
C THR A 26 -0.02 2.68 0.93
N THR A 27 0.92 1.84 1.36
CA THR A 27 0.68 0.73 2.29
C THR A 27 1.72 0.73 3.42
N PRO A 28 1.39 0.22 4.60
CA PRO A 28 2.34 0.11 5.70
C PRO A 28 3.27 -1.11 5.54
N VAL A 29 3.90 -1.28 4.39
CA VAL A 29 4.84 -2.38 4.10
C VAL A 29 5.98 -2.46 5.10
N ASN A 30 6.34 -1.34 5.71
CA ASN A 30 7.28 -1.21 6.82
C ASN A 30 6.92 -2.04 8.07
N LEU A 31 5.65 -2.46 8.20
CA LEU A 31 5.18 -3.34 9.27
C LEU A 31 5.37 -4.83 8.96
N VAL A 32 5.84 -5.16 7.75
CA VAL A 32 6.08 -6.54 7.34
C VAL A 32 7.58 -6.82 7.43
N ARG A 33 7.94 -7.86 8.17
CA ARG A 33 9.34 -8.21 8.37
C ARG A 33 9.91 -9.00 7.20
N GLY A 34 11.21 -8.85 6.99
CA GLY A 34 11.96 -9.65 6.02
C GLY A 34 11.98 -9.11 4.59
N PHE A 35 11.35 -7.96 4.36
CA PHE A 35 11.45 -7.26 3.06
C PHE A 35 12.58 -6.23 3.01
N GLY A 36 13.36 -6.14 4.10
CA GLY A 36 14.38 -5.11 4.27
C GLY A 36 13.74 -3.73 4.51
N GLU A 37 14.55 -2.69 4.41
CA GLU A 37 14.06 -1.32 4.62
C GLU A 37 13.17 -0.82 3.48
N ALA A 38 13.32 -1.35 2.27
CA ALA A 38 12.59 -0.88 1.10
C ALA A 38 11.19 -1.52 0.93
N GLY A 39 10.99 -2.76 1.41
CA GLY A 39 9.74 -3.48 1.16
C GLY A 39 9.48 -3.76 -0.33
N ILE A 40 8.23 -4.07 -0.67
CA ILE A 40 7.81 -4.23 -2.07
C ILE A 40 7.18 -2.89 -2.51
N ILE A 41 7.89 -2.19 -3.37
CA ILE A 41 7.49 -0.89 -3.90
C ILE A 41 7.43 -0.92 -5.43
N ASN A 42 6.56 -0.10 -6.01
CA ASN A 42 6.47 0.12 -7.45
C ASN A 42 6.29 -1.16 -8.30
N ALA A 43 5.69 -2.19 -7.72
CA ALA A 43 5.38 -3.44 -8.42
C ALA A 43 3.93 -3.88 -8.09
N PRO A 44 3.22 -4.52 -9.03
CA PRO A 44 1.86 -4.98 -8.79
C PRO A 44 1.85 -6.20 -7.85
N ILE A 45 1.26 -6.05 -6.69
CA ILE A 45 1.13 -7.10 -5.67
C ILE A 45 -0.30 -7.62 -5.68
N LYS A 46 -0.48 -8.91 -5.94
CA LYS A 46 -1.79 -9.57 -5.86
C LYS A 46 -2.21 -9.80 -4.42
N ILE A 47 -3.39 -9.29 -4.06
CA ILE A 47 -4.01 -9.46 -2.75
C ILE A 47 -5.32 -10.23 -2.92
N THR A 48 -5.50 -11.27 -2.12
CA THR A 48 -6.64 -12.19 -2.20
C THR A 48 -7.53 -12.19 -0.96
N SER A 49 -7.05 -11.62 0.14
CA SER A 49 -7.79 -11.50 1.40
C SER A 49 -7.16 -10.45 2.31
N LEU A 50 -7.85 -10.06 3.38
CA LEU A 50 -7.29 -9.18 4.40
C LEU A 50 -6.05 -9.79 5.08
N VAL A 51 -6.08 -11.10 5.36
CA VAL A 51 -4.92 -11.81 5.95
C VAL A 51 -3.74 -11.86 4.97
N ASP A 52 -4.01 -12.00 3.67
CA ASP A 52 -2.98 -11.96 2.64
C ASP A 52 -2.34 -10.56 2.55
N ALA A 53 -3.16 -9.49 2.64
CA ALA A 53 -2.68 -8.12 2.70
C ALA A 53 -1.77 -7.89 3.91
N GLN A 54 -2.20 -8.29 5.10
CA GLN A 54 -1.41 -8.17 6.32
C GLN A 54 -0.01 -8.81 6.19
N LYS A 55 0.08 -9.94 5.50
CA LYS A 55 1.35 -10.67 5.28
C LYS A 55 2.24 -10.03 4.22
N LYS A 56 1.68 -9.43 3.17
CA LYS A 56 2.43 -8.94 2.00
C LYS A 56 2.75 -7.45 2.07
N ILE A 57 1.80 -6.66 2.56
CA ILE A 57 1.86 -5.20 2.52
C ILE A 57 1.58 -4.55 3.88
N GLY A 58 1.33 -5.34 4.93
CA GLY A 58 0.86 -4.84 6.21
C GLY A 58 -0.58 -4.34 6.15
N TYR A 59 -1.08 -3.85 7.27
CA TYR A 59 -2.39 -3.23 7.37
C TYR A 59 -2.42 -2.23 8.54
N SER A 60 -2.97 -1.05 8.29
CA SER A 60 -3.26 -0.04 9.30
C SER A 60 -4.69 0.49 9.10
N SER A 61 -5.31 0.94 10.19
CA SER A 61 -6.57 1.68 10.14
C SER A 61 -6.38 3.19 9.90
N ASP A 62 -5.14 3.66 9.85
CA ASP A 62 -4.82 5.03 9.41
C ASP A 62 -4.84 5.11 7.88
N TRP A 63 -6.05 5.22 7.33
CA TRP A 63 -6.25 5.29 5.88
C TRP A 63 -5.85 6.63 5.28
N GLY A 64 -5.63 7.66 6.12
CA GLY A 64 -5.09 8.95 5.68
C GLY A 64 -3.64 8.82 5.23
N THR A 65 -2.83 8.10 6.00
CA THR A 65 -1.43 7.82 5.67
C THR A 65 -1.29 6.62 4.71
N PHE A 66 -2.04 5.54 4.94
CA PHE A 66 -1.94 4.28 4.19
C PHE A 66 -3.19 4.04 3.36
N THR A 67 -3.32 4.79 2.28
CA THR A 67 -4.55 4.92 1.48
C THR A 67 -5.01 3.60 0.85
N LEU A 68 -4.10 2.70 0.50
CA LEU A 68 -4.47 1.37 -0.04
C LEU A 68 -5.11 0.44 1.00
N CYS A 69 -4.94 0.71 2.31
CA CYS A 69 -5.59 -0.07 3.35
C CYS A 69 -7.10 0.10 3.34
N GLU A 70 -7.62 1.28 2.97
CA GLU A 70 -9.04 1.51 2.75
C GLU A 70 -9.59 0.62 1.64
N ALA A 71 -8.90 0.57 0.51
CA ALA A 71 -9.27 -0.28 -0.62
C ALA A 71 -9.27 -1.77 -0.26
N VAL A 72 -8.22 -2.24 0.44
CA VAL A 72 -8.15 -3.61 0.95
C VAL A 72 -9.34 -3.91 1.87
N TYR A 73 -9.65 -3.00 2.78
CA TYR A 73 -10.80 -3.14 3.66
C TYR A 73 -12.12 -3.20 2.89
N ALA A 74 -12.34 -2.27 1.97
CA ALA A 74 -13.56 -2.22 1.17
C ALA A 74 -13.79 -3.49 0.34
N HIS A 75 -12.73 -4.09 -0.20
CA HIS A 75 -12.81 -5.31 -0.99
C HIS A 75 -12.99 -6.59 -0.16
N PHE A 76 -12.39 -6.68 1.01
CA PHE A 76 -12.34 -7.94 1.77
C PHE A 76 -13.10 -7.91 3.10
N ASN A 77 -13.70 -6.79 3.47
CA ASN A 77 -14.52 -6.67 4.69
C ASN A 77 -15.88 -6.02 4.43
N ASN A 78 -16.57 -6.47 3.38
CA ASN A 78 -17.89 -5.98 3.03
C ASN A 78 -18.96 -7.08 3.19
N THR A 79 -20.23 -6.69 3.18
CA THR A 79 -21.36 -7.60 3.37
C THR A 79 -21.63 -8.53 2.18
N LEU A 80 -21.07 -8.25 1.02
CA LEU A 80 -21.20 -9.06 -0.18
C LEU A 80 -20.20 -10.23 -0.22
N GLY A 81 -19.30 -10.28 0.75
CA GLY A 81 -18.20 -11.24 0.81
C GLY A 81 -16.91 -10.69 0.20
N ASN A 82 -15.92 -11.54 0.07
CA ASN A 82 -14.63 -11.16 -0.49
C ASN A 82 -14.74 -10.90 -1.99
N ILE A 83 -14.49 -9.66 -2.41
CA ILE A 83 -14.46 -9.26 -3.81
C ILE A 83 -12.99 -9.07 -4.22
N GLY A 84 -12.43 -10.07 -4.87
CA GLY A 84 -11.03 -10.04 -5.29
C GLY A 84 -10.75 -11.08 -6.38
N PRO A 85 -9.49 -11.20 -6.81
CA PRO A 85 -8.30 -10.52 -6.29
C PRO A 85 -8.24 -9.03 -6.68
N ILE A 86 -7.53 -8.23 -5.87
CA ILE A 86 -7.11 -6.88 -6.25
C ILE A 86 -5.59 -6.86 -6.42
N TYR A 87 -5.12 -5.90 -7.19
CA TYR A 87 -3.70 -5.65 -7.37
C TYR A 87 -3.38 -4.27 -6.81
N VAL A 88 -2.37 -4.17 -5.97
CA VAL A 88 -1.95 -2.92 -5.37
C VAL A 88 -0.53 -2.58 -5.80
N ILE A 89 -0.28 -1.29 -6.04
CA ILE A 89 1.04 -0.75 -6.32
C ILE A 89 1.36 0.22 -5.20
N ASN A 90 2.25 -0.19 -4.31
CA ASN A 90 2.71 0.65 -3.21
C ASN A 90 3.81 1.58 -3.71
N VAL A 91 3.65 2.87 -3.48
CA VAL A 91 4.66 3.89 -3.82
C VAL A 91 5.47 4.35 -2.61
N LEU A 92 5.05 3.99 -1.39
CA LEU A 92 5.75 4.35 -0.18
C LEU A 92 7.05 3.54 -0.08
N ASP A 93 8.19 4.25 -0.13
CA ASP A 93 9.53 3.69 0.01
C ASP A 93 10.11 4.07 1.37
N PRO A 94 10.14 3.15 2.36
CA PRO A 94 10.65 3.44 3.69
C PRO A 94 12.18 3.39 3.80
N SER A 95 12.89 3.30 2.70
CA SER A 95 14.36 3.32 2.71
C SER A 95 14.92 4.69 3.08
N ALA A 96 16.17 4.70 3.57
CA ALA A 96 16.82 5.93 4.00
C ALA A 96 16.93 6.95 2.85
N GLY A 97 16.58 8.20 3.13
CA GLY A 97 16.59 9.29 2.16
C GLY A 97 15.41 9.29 1.19
N LYS A 98 14.36 8.52 1.50
CA LYS A 98 13.07 8.50 0.81
C LYS A 98 11.96 8.87 1.79
N HIS A 99 10.86 8.13 1.84
CA HIS A 99 9.73 8.39 2.72
C HIS A 99 10.00 7.90 4.16
N ARG A 100 11.16 8.25 4.70
CA ARG A 100 11.61 7.90 6.04
C ARG A 100 12.18 9.11 6.75
N LYS A 101 11.82 9.33 8.01
CA LYS A 101 12.42 10.37 8.84
C LYS A 101 13.93 10.19 8.93
N GLU A 102 14.67 11.27 8.73
CA GLU A 102 16.15 11.26 8.78
C GLU A 102 16.68 10.82 10.14
N THR A 103 15.98 11.19 11.22
CA THR A 103 16.38 10.86 12.58
C THR A 103 15.56 9.69 13.11
N ALA A 104 16.23 8.69 13.66
CA ALA A 104 15.56 7.58 14.33
C ALA A 104 14.77 8.07 15.55
N THR A 105 13.57 7.53 15.72
CA THR A 105 12.75 7.77 16.90
C THR A 105 13.26 6.91 18.04
N THR A 106 13.37 7.49 19.24
CA THR A 106 13.72 6.77 20.48
C THR A 106 12.54 6.72 21.42
N LYS A 107 12.32 5.57 22.07
CA LYS A 107 11.23 5.37 23.01
C LYS A 107 11.68 4.53 24.20
N THR A 108 11.37 4.99 25.40
CA THR A 108 11.57 4.17 26.61
C THR A 108 10.41 3.19 26.73
N LEU A 109 10.73 1.90 26.78
CA LEU A 109 9.79 0.80 26.92
C LEU A 109 9.94 0.17 28.29
N THR A 110 8.83 -0.10 28.97
CA THR A 110 8.80 -0.84 30.22
C THR A 110 8.49 -2.30 29.95
N PHE A 111 9.42 -3.17 30.29
CA PHE A 111 9.27 -4.61 30.14
C PHE A 111 8.72 -5.22 31.43
N THR A 112 7.63 -5.97 31.29
CA THR A 112 7.01 -6.74 32.39
C THR A 112 6.92 -8.20 31.96
N GLY A 113 7.54 -9.10 32.71
CA GLY A 113 7.59 -10.51 32.36
C GLY A 113 8.26 -10.78 31.02
N GLY A 114 9.30 -10.00 30.66
CA GLY A 114 10.00 -10.14 29.37
C GLY A 114 9.23 -9.61 28.17
N ARG A 115 8.14 -8.87 28.36
CA ARG A 115 7.32 -8.33 27.25
C ARG A 115 7.10 -6.83 27.40
N ALA A 116 7.17 -6.13 26.27
CA ALA A 116 6.73 -4.74 26.12
C ALA A 116 5.83 -4.60 24.89
N GLU A 117 4.91 -3.65 24.92
CA GLU A 117 3.98 -3.36 23.84
C GLU A 117 3.80 -1.85 23.71
N PHE A 118 3.79 -1.33 22.48
CA PHE A 118 3.52 0.08 22.21
C PHE A 118 2.87 0.28 20.85
N ALA A 119 2.06 1.32 20.74
CA ALA A 119 1.38 1.67 19.47
C ALA A 119 2.34 2.41 18.54
N SER A 120 2.44 1.97 17.29
CA SER A 120 3.06 2.68 16.17
C SER A 120 2.73 1.93 14.88
N ASP A 121 2.14 2.61 13.90
CA ASP A 121 1.88 2.10 12.55
C ASP A 121 2.83 2.68 11.50
N LYS A 122 3.63 3.68 11.89
CA LYS A 122 4.67 4.28 11.04
C LYS A 122 6.08 3.70 11.28
N ILE A 123 6.23 2.79 12.23
CA ILE A 123 7.53 2.16 12.54
C ILE A 123 8.01 1.29 11.38
N ILE A 124 9.31 1.33 11.13
CA ILE A 124 10.00 0.39 10.22
C ILE A 124 10.56 -0.74 11.08
N LEU A 125 9.85 -1.88 11.15
CA LEU A 125 10.14 -2.97 12.09
C LEU A 125 11.57 -3.52 11.96
N ASP A 126 12.10 -3.59 10.73
CA ASP A 126 13.46 -4.12 10.47
C ASP A 126 14.58 -3.22 11.01
N THR A 127 14.24 -2.00 11.45
CA THR A 127 15.21 -1.06 12.03
C THR A 127 15.19 -0.99 13.55
N LEU A 128 14.27 -1.74 14.20
CA LEU A 128 14.11 -1.69 15.63
C LEU A 128 15.34 -2.28 16.34
N THR A 129 15.88 -1.52 17.25
CA THR A 129 16.99 -1.94 18.14
C THR A 129 16.65 -1.62 19.59
N ILE A 130 17.16 -2.41 20.54
CA ILE A 130 16.97 -2.21 21.98
C ILE A 130 18.34 -2.08 22.61
N ALA A 131 18.59 -0.93 23.24
CA ALA A 131 19.86 -0.67 23.90
C ALA A 131 19.97 -1.45 25.22
N LYS A 132 21.17 -1.97 25.51
CA LYS A 132 21.54 -2.50 26.84
C LYS A 132 21.89 -1.35 27.78
N ASN A 133 21.65 -1.55 29.08
CA ASN A 133 21.98 -0.55 30.07
C ASN A 133 23.51 -0.29 30.20
N ASP A 134 24.32 -1.30 29.94
CA ASP A 134 25.77 -1.21 30.11
C ASP A 134 26.47 -0.73 28.81
N SER A 135 26.29 -1.43 27.71
CA SER A 135 26.74 -1.03 26.37
C SER A 135 26.24 -1.97 25.29
N GLY A 136 26.08 -1.44 24.08
CA GLY A 136 25.62 -2.20 22.91
C GLY A 136 24.10 -2.42 22.89
N ASN A 137 23.66 -3.29 22.00
CA ASN A 137 22.25 -3.61 21.80
C ASN A 137 21.98 -5.09 22.08
N TYR A 138 20.74 -5.39 22.47
CA TYR A 138 20.23 -6.76 22.41
C TYR A 138 20.11 -7.19 20.95
N VAL A 139 20.23 -8.48 20.70
CA VAL A 139 20.23 -9.07 19.34
C VAL A 139 18.85 -9.69 19.06
N GLU A 140 18.17 -9.19 18.05
CA GLU A 140 16.93 -9.79 17.60
C GLU A 140 17.14 -11.22 17.09
N GLY A 141 16.15 -12.10 17.31
CA GLY A 141 16.23 -13.53 17.00
C GLY A 141 17.05 -14.34 17.99
N THR A 142 17.83 -13.68 18.89
CA THR A 142 18.61 -14.33 19.95
C THR A 142 18.14 -13.92 21.34
N ASP A 143 18.02 -12.63 21.57
CA ASP A 143 17.62 -12.07 22.86
C ASP A 143 16.13 -11.76 22.90
N TYR A 144 15.57 -11.31 21.79
CA TYR A 144 14.14 -10.96 21.67
C TYR A 144 13.59 -11.23 20.27
N ALA A 145 12.26 -11.30 20.20
CA ALA A 145 11.49 -11.31 18.96
C ALA A 145 10.58 -10.08 18.89
N VAL A 146 10.30 -9.63 17.68
CA VAL A 146 9.37 -8.53 17.41
C VAL A 146 8.22 -9.04 16.56
N ASP A 147 7.00 -8.77 17.00
CA ASP A 147 5.76 -9.02 16.30
C ASP A 147 4.92 -7.75 16.17
N TYR A 148 4.00 -7.75 15.24
CA TYR A 148 3.04 -6.65 15.07
C TYR A 148 1.60 -7.16 15.15
N ASN A 149 0.81 -6.51 16.00
CA ASN A 149 -0.61 -6.80 16.12
C ASN A 149 -1.43 -5.85 15.23
N PHE A 150 -1.81 -6.30 14.06
CA PHE A 150 -2.57 -5.50 13.09
C PHE A 150 -3.97 -5.08 13.58
N THR A 151 -4.56 -5.80 14.53
CA THR A 151 -5.87 -5.46 15.09
C THR A 151 -5.78 -4.27 16.04
N LYS A 152 -4.69 -4.20 16.81
CA LYS A 152 -4.45 -3.16 17.83
C LYS A 152 -3.57 -2.02 17.33
N GLY A 153 -2.84 -2.21 16.22
CA GLY A 153 -1.83 -1.26 15.76
C GLY A 153 -0.64 -1.16 16.71
N THR A 154 -0.21 -2.30 17.31
CA THR A 154 0.84 -2.31 18.33
C THR A 154 2.00 -3.20 17.96
N VAL A 155 3.20 -2.71 18.26
CA VAL A 155 4.45 -3.48 18.23
C VAL A 155 4.58 -4.25 19.53
N ILE A 156 4.86 -5.54 19.43
CA ILE A 156 5.05 -6.45 20.56
C ILE A 156 6.50 -6.92 20.55
N ILE A 157 7.19 -6.74 21.67
CA ILE A 157 8.55 -7.22 21.86
C ILE A 157 8.53 -8.26 22.96
N THR A 158 9.06 -9.44 22.68
CA THR A 158 9.07 -10.57 23.64
C THR A 158 10.50 -11.09 23.81
N SER A 159 10.95 -11.25 25.06
CA SER A 159 12.23 -11.90 25.38
C SER A 159 12.20 -13.36 24.94
N LEU A 160 13.27 -13.81 24.32
CA LEU A 160 13.46 -15.21 23.91
C LEU A 160 14.18 -16.05 24.97
N LYS A 161 14.66 -15.44 26.06
CA LYS A 161 15.39 -16.11 27.12
C LYS A 161 14.54 -16.17 28.39
N ASP A 162 14.57 -17.31 29.07
CA ASP A 162 13.74 -17.62 30.25
C ASP A 162 14.01 -16.69 31.43
N ASP A 163 15.22 -16.19 31.58
CA ASP A 163 15.62 -15.31 32.70
C ASP A 163 15.35 -13.82 32.42
N ALA A 164 14.38 -13.52 31.56
CA ALA A 164 13.89 -12.16 31.33
C ALA A 164 15.01 -11.12 31.28
N GLN A 165 15.97 -11.28 30.37
CA GLN A 165 17.04 -10.28 30.15
C GLN A 165 16.47 -8.90 29.81
N LEU A 166 15.26 -8.87 29.22
CA LEU A 166 14.51 -7.66 28.97
C LEU A 166 13.62 -7.38 30.19
N THR A 167 14.13 -6.60 31.15
CA THR A 167 13.40 -6.20 32.34
C THR A 167 13.52 -4.71 32.61
N GLY A 168 12.55 -4.14 33.32
CA GLY A 168 12.55 -2.73 33.66
C GLY A 168 12.37 -1.82 32.44
N SER A 169 12.99 -0.66 32.47
CA SER A 169 12.89 0.35 31.43
C SER A 169 14.10 0.27 30.51
N LEU A 170 13.89 -0.01 29.25
CA LEU A 170 14.93 -0.05 28.20
C LEU A 170 14.61 0.94 27.08
N THR A 171 15.62 1.47 26.43
CA THR A 171 15.47 2.37 25.29
C THR A 171 15.45 1.59 23.99
N ALA A 172 14.37 1.72 23.24
CA ALA A 172 14.26 1.27 21.85
C ALA A 172 14.54 2.44 20.89
N SER A 173 15.20 2.14 19.78
CA SER A 173 15.42 3.07 18.68
C SER A 173 14.97 2.43 17.38
N PHE A 174 14.25 3.18 16.54
CA PHE A 174 13.70 2.69 15.27
C PHE A 174 13.47 3.82 14.28
N GLY A 175 13.49 3.49 12.99
CA GLY A 175 13.07 4.40 11.93
C GLY A 175 11.55 4.51 11.85
N GLU A 176 11.06 5.63 11.38
CA GLU A 176 9.64 5.86 11.08
C GLU A 176 9.45 6.36 9.66
N VAL A 177 8.34 5.98 9.06
CA VAL A 177 7.88 6.53 7.80
C VAL A 177 7.61 8.03 7.96
N ASP A 178 8.02 8.82 6.97
CA ASP A 178 7.63 10.21 6.80
C ASP A 178 6.63 10.33 5.66
N ASP A 179 5.36 10.38 6.00
CA ASP A 179 4.26 10.50 5.06
C ASP A 179 4.16 11.89 4.42
N SER A 180 4.80 12.90 5.01
CA SER A 180 4.82 14.26 4.46
C SER A 180 5.71 14.39 3.20
N GLU A 181 6.60 13.43 2.97
CA GLU A 181 7.46 13.38 1.78
C GLU A 181 6.78 12.71 0.57
N ILE A 182 5.60 12.09 0.77
CA ILE A 182 4.86 11.44 -0.31
C ILE A 182 4.07 12.50 -1.08
N ALA A 183 4.25 12.52 -2.40
CA ALA A 183 3.63 13.52 -3.28
C ALA A 183 2.89 12.86 -4.46
N ASP A 184 2.11 13.67 -5.18
CA ASP A 184 1.44 13.26 -6.42
C ASP A 184 2.41 12.63 -7.44
N SER A 185 3.66 13.10 -7.48
CA SER A 185 4.70 12.58 -8.36
C SER A 185 5.02 11.11 -8.10
N ASP A 186 4.92 10.64 -6.86
CA ASP A 186 5.19 9.25 -6.50
C ASP A 186 4.07 8.34 -6.98
N ILE A 187 2.82 8.83 -6.88
CA ILE A 187 1.65 8.12 -7.41
C ILE A 187 1.68 8.08 -8.94
N ILE A 188 1.97 9.21 -9.59
CA ILE A 188 2.06 9.30 -11.05
C ILE A 188 3.19 8.41 -11.56
N GLY A 189 4.34 8.51 -10.92
CA GLY A 189 5.51 7.73 -11.27
C GLY A 189 6.01 7.98 -12.67
N GLY A 190 6.66 6.98 -13.24
CA GLY A 190 7.22 7.03 -14.58
C GLY A 190 8.09 5.81 -14.89
N VAL A 191 8.82 5.90 -16.00
CA VAL A 191 9.81 4.90 -16.38
C VAL A 191 11.18 5.57 -16.41
N THR A 192 12.12 5.03 -15.67
CA THR A 192 13.49 5.55 -15.64
C THR A 192 14.25 5.21 -16.92
N SER A 193 15.40 5.85 -17.14
CA SER A 193 16.29 5.51 -18.27
C SER A 193 16.84 4.09 -18.20
N SER A 194 16.86 3.47 -17.01
CA SER A 194 17.21 2.05 -16.80
C SER A 194 16.04 1.10 -17.05
N GLY A 195 14.84 1.61 -17.34
CA GLY A 195 13.65 0.80 -17.61
C GLY A 195 12.88 0.38 -16.36
N GLU A 196 13.16 0.98 -15.20
CA GLU A 196 12.42 0.73 -13.97
C GLU A 196 11.12 1.53 -13.96
N TYR A 197 10.04 0.87 -13.60
CA TYR A 197 8.71 1.46 -13.49
C TYR A 197 8.45 1.97 -12.07
N SER A 198 7.66 3.03 -11.96
CA SER A 198 7.19 3.54 -10.66
C SER A 198 5.77 4.08 -10.76
N GLY A 199 5.07 4.13 -9.61
CA GLY A 199 3.71 4.63 -9.52
C GLY A 199 2.75 3.96 -10.50
N LEU A 200 1.86 4.74 -11.11
CA LEU A 200 0.88 4.26 -12.09
C LEU A 200 1.51 3.59 -13.32
N SER A 201 2.74 3.95 -13.67
CA SER A 201 3.43 3.33 -14.81
C SER A 201 3.70 1.83 -14.57
N ALA A 202 3.79 1.39 -13.30
CA ALA A 202 3.97 -0.02 -12.95
C ALA A 202 2.75 -0.90 -13.29
N ILE A 203 1.62 -0.32 -13.70
CA ILE A 203 0.47 -1.07 -14.27
C ILE A 203 0.90 -1.90 -15.48
N ALA A 204 1.89 -1.43 -16.24
CA ALA A 204 2.43 -2.17 -17.38
C ALA A 204 3.08 -3.50 -17.00
N LEU A 205 3.51 -3.66 -15.74
CA LEU A 205 4.08 -4.90 -15.21
C LEU A 205 3.02 -5.96 -14.84
N LEU A 206 1.74 -5.56 -14.75
CA LEU A 206 0.67 -6.45 -14.29
C LEU A 206 0.56 -7.71 -15.15
N TYR A 207 0.54 -7.56 -16.48
CA TYR A 207 0.41 -8.71 -17.37
C TYR A 207 1.70 -9.56 -17.42
N PRO A 208 2.91 -8.98 -17.61
CA PRO A 208 4.13 -9.78 -17.60
C PRO A 208 4.40 -10.55 -16.30
N GLU A 209 4.07 -9.97 -15.15
CA GLU A 209 4.42 -10.55 -13.83
C GLU A 209 3.28 -11.39 -13.23
N GLN A 210 2.03 -10.99 -13.46
CA GLN A 210 0.87 -11.58 -12.78
C GLN A 210 -0.10 -12.28 -13.73
N PHE A 211 0.13 -12.20 -15.05
CA PHE A 211 -0.77 -12.71 -16.11
C PHE A 211 -2.21 -12.20 -15.96
N ALA A 212 -2.36 -10.97 -15.49
CA ALA A 212 -3.66 -10.34 -15.27
C ALA A 212 -3.82 -9.10 -16.15
N VAL A 213 -5.06 -8.84 -16.58
CA VAL A 213 -5.43 -7.66 -17.36
C VAL A 213 -6.10 -6.66 -16.43
N CYS A 214 -5.66 -5.40 -16.50
CA CYS A 214 -6.25 -4.32 -15.72
C CYS A 214 -7.57 -3.87 -16.35
N ASN A 215 -8.66 -3.91 -15.60
CA ASN A 215 -9.98 -3.41 -16.01
C ASN A 215 -10.38 -2.11 -15.31
N LEU A 216 -9.90 -1.91 -14.09
CA LEU A 216 -10.18 -0.73 -13.27
C LEU A 216 -8.88 -0.19 -12.68
N ILE A 217 -8.72 1.13 -12.72
CA ILE A 217 -7.60 1.85 -12.08
C ILE A 217 -8.18 2.80 -11.05
N ALA A 218 -7.64 2.75 -9.83
CA ALA A 218 -7.95 3.70 -8.77
C ALA A 218 -6.67 4.14 -8.06
N ALA A 219 -6.71 5.31 -7.45
CA ALA A 219 -5.68 5.82 -6.55
C ALA A 219 -6.35 6.44 -5.32
N PRO A 220 -6.78 5.59 -4.36
CA PRO A 220 -7.53 6.03 -3.19
C PRO A 220 -6.78 7.12 -2.42
N GLY A 221 -7.48 8.19 -2.05
CA GLY A 221 -6.89 9.32 -1.34
C GLY A 221 -6.02 10.26 -2.19
N TRP A 222 -5.71 9.91 -3.44
CA TRP A 222 -4.84 10.69 -4.34
C TRP A 222 -5.55 11.14 -5.61
N SER A 223 -6.52 10.38 -6.09
CA SER A 223 -7.15 10.60 -7.40
C SER A 223 -8.01 11.86 -7.47
N HIS A 224 -8.26 12.55 -6.36
CA HIS A 224 -8.86 13.88 -6.34
C HIS A 224 -7.90 14.98 -6.83
N SER A 225 -6.60 14.72 -6.89
CA SER A 225 -5.65 15.62 -7.55
C SER A 225 -5.83 15.59 -9.07
N PRO A 226 -5.99 16.74 -9.75
CA PRO A 226 -6.09 16.79 -11.21
C PRO A 226 -4.88 16.19 -11.92
N ALA A 227 -3.69 16.30 -11.34
CA ALA A 227 -2.46 15.73 -11.90
C ALA A 227 -2.51 14.19 -11.89
N VAL A 228 -2.86 13.60 -10.75
CA VAL A 228 -3.01 12.14 -10.58
C VAL A 228 -4.15 11.62 -11.48
N TYR A 229 -5.30 12.29 -11.49
CA TYR A 229 -6.43 11.92 -12.33
C TYR A 229 -6.06 11.87 -13.82
N ASN A 230 -5.37 12.89 -14.35
CA ASN A 230 -4.92 12.93 -15.74
C ASN A 230 -3.90 11.82 -16.04
N ALA A 231 -3.01 11.51 -15.08
CA ALA A 231 -2.09 10.38 -15.20
C ALA A 231 -2.84 9.04 -15.26
N MET A 232 -3.88 8.85 -14.43
CA MET A 232 -4.75 7.67 -14.49
C MET A 232 -5.47 7.54 -15.82
N LEU A 233 -6.02 8.65 -16.39
CA LEU A 233 -6.63 8.67 -17.71
C LEU A 233 -5.65 8.35 -18.85
N THR A 234 -4.38 8.64 -18.64
CA THR A 234 -3.31 8.26 -19.59
C THR A 234 -2.96 6.79 -19.44
N ALA A 235 -2.77 6.32 -18.20
CA ALA A 235 -2.41 4.94 -17.89
C ALA A 235 -3.52 3.94 -18.26
N CYS A 236 -4.80 4.36 -18.31
CA CYS A 236 -5.91 3.46 -18.62
C CYS A 236 -6.04 3.14 -20.11
N LYS A 237 -5.30 3.82 -20.98
CA LYS A 237 -5.39 3.66 -22.45
C LYS A 237 -4.28 2.78 -22.96
N LYS A 238 -4.65 1.78 -23.79
CA LYS A 238 -3.70 0.90 -24.49
C LYS A 238 -2.62 0.30 -23.57
N ILE A 239 -3.02 -0.19 -22.40
CA ILE A 239 -2.12 -0.87 -21.48
C ILE A 239 -1.42 -2.00 -22.25
N ASN A 240 -0.07 -2.00 -22.24
CA ASN A 240 0.76 -2.91 -23.05
C ASN A 240 0.38 -2.95 -24.55
N GLY A 241 -0.18 -1.85 -25.07
CA GLY A 241 -0.58 -1.72 -26.48
C GLY A 241 -1.90 -2.39 -26.83
N HIS A 242 -2.59 -3.06 -25.89
CA HIS A 242 -3.75 -3.90 -26.20
C HIS A 242 -5.01 -3.58 -25.40
N TRP A 243 -4.90 -3.30 -24.10
CA TRP A 243 -6.06 -3.24 -23.20
C TRP A 243 -6.39 -1.82 -22.78
N ASP A 244 -7.66 -1.60 -22.55
CA ASP A 244 -8.17 -0.36 -21.97
C ASP A 244 -8.84 -0.66 -20.62
N ALA A 245 -8.73 0.27 -19.68
CA ALA A 245 -9.33 0.20 -18.37
C ALA A 245 -10.26 1.40 -18.11
N PHE A 246 -11.09 1.31 -17.06
CA PHE A 246 -11.83 2.44 -16.51
C PHE A 246 -11.10 3.04 -15.33
N VAL A 247 -11.23 4.36 -15.16
CA VAL A 247 -10.70 5.10 -14.02
C VAL A 247 -11.81 5.34 -13.01
N VAL A 248 -11.53 5.02 -11.74
CA VAL A 248 -12.38 5.39 -10.60
C VAL A 248 -11.62 6.44 -9.80
N ALA A 249 -12.18 7.64 -9.70
CA ALA A 249 -11.54 8.76 -9.01
C ALA A 249 -12.36 9.21 -7.80
N ASP A 250 -11.66 9.61 -6.75
CA ASP A 250 -12.24 10.14 -5.53
C ASP A 250 -12.73 11.56 -5.72
N LEU A 251 -13.80 11.90 -5.03
CA LEU A 251 -14.16 13.28 -4.77
C LEU A 251 -13.62 13.68 -3.39
N PRO A 252 -12.93 14.82 -3.26
CA PRO A 252 -12.50 15.26 -1.94
C PRO A 252 -13.73 15.57 -1.07
N LEU A 253 -13.59 15.37 0.24
CA LEU A 253 -14.67 15.67 1.20
C LEU A 253 -14.89 17.18 1.36
N VAL A 254 -13.88 17.96 1.05
CA VAL A 254 -13.90 19.44 1.14
C VAL A 254 -13.24 20.03 -0.11
N ASP A 255 -13.63 21.24 -0.46
CA ASP A 255 -12.98 22.01 -1.50
C ASP A 255 -11.66 22.64 -1.00
N SER A 256 -10.95 23.36 -1.89
CA SER A 256 -9.68 24.03 -1.56
C SER A 256 -9.81 25.12 -0.49
N SER A 257 -11.03 25.56 -0.17
CA SER A 257 -11.32 26.52 0.90
C SER A 257 -11.82 25.85 2.19
N THR A 258 -11.65 24.54 2.33
CA THR A 258 -12.11 23.71 3.45
C THR A 258 -13.63 23.66 3.62
N GLN A 259 -14.40 24.02 2.58
CA GLN A 259 -15.86 23.92 2.59
C GLN A 259 -16.30 22.50 2.20
N ALA A 260 -17.10 21.88 3.06
CA ALA A 260 -17.63 20.55 2.80
C ALA A 260 -18.52 20.52 1.54
N PHE A 261 -18.46 19.43 0.79
CA PHE A 261 -19.42 19.14 -0.28
C PHE A 261 -20.73 18.63 0.31
N ASP A 262 -21.52 19.58 0.85
CA ASP A 262 -22.81 19.31 1.48
C ASP A 262 -23.95 19.12 0.46
N THR A 263 -23.70 19.39 -0.82
CA THR A 263 -24.68 19.23 -1.90
C THR A 263 -24.06 18.63 -3.15
N ILE A 264 -24.86 17.87 -3.90
CA ILE A 264 -24.47 17.33 -5.21
C ILE A 264 -24.07 18.45 -6.17
N THR A 265 -24.71 19.62 -6.07
CA THR A 265 -24.39 20.79 -6.92
C THR A 265 -22.96 21.27 -6.72
N LYS A 266 -22.48 21.34 -5.47
CA LYS A 266 -21.09 21.70 -5.17
C LYS A 266 -20.09 20.67 -5.72
N ALA A 267 -20.40 19.39 -5.55
CA ALA A 267 -19.59 18.31 -6.09
C ALA A 267 -19.49 18.36 -7.63
N ILE A 268 -20.61 18.60 -8.32
CA ILE A 268 -20.63 18.75 -9.79
C ILE A 268 -19.84 20.01 -10.22
N ALA A 269 -19.99 21.11 -9.50
CA ALA A 269 -19.24 22.33 -9.78
C ALA A 269 -17.73 22.12 -9.61
N TRP A 270 -17.33 21.46 -8.52
CA TRP A 270 -15.93 21.11 -8.28
C TRP A 270 -15.38 20.22 -9.41
N LYS A 271 -16.11 19.16 -9.78
CA LYS A 271 -15.76 18.26 -10.89
C LYS A 271 -15.49 19.03 -12.19
N LYS A 272 -16.37 19.96 -12.56
CA LYS A 272 -16.24 20.79 -13.77
C LYS A 272 -15.04 21.73 -13.69
N ASN A 273 -14.86 22.40 -12.53
CA ASN A 273 -13.79 23.38 -12.35
C ASN A 273 -12.40 22.75 -12.35
N ASN A 274 -12.29 21.47 -11.97
CA ASN A 274 -11.04 20.71 -11.94
C ASN A 274 -10.87 19.77 -13.14
N ALA A 275 -11.68 19.96 -14.20
CA ALA A 275 -11.60 19.22 -15.46
C ALA A 275 -11.72 17.67 -15.31
N PHE A 276 -12.48 17.17 -14.33
CA PHE A 276 -12.79 15.75 -14.19
C PHE A 276 -13.88 15.34 -15.20
N THR A 277 -13.52 15.35 -16.49
CA THR A 277 -14.44 15.14 -17.61
C THR A 277 -13.96 14.07 -18.60
N GLY A 278 -13.08 13.18 -18.15
CA GLY A 278 -12.54 12.12 -19.00
C GLY A 278 -13.62 11.15 -19.51
N GLU A 279 -13.48 10.70 -20.75
CA GLU A 279 -14.43 9.76 -21.37
C GLU A 279 -14.46 8.38 -20.73
N ARG A 280 -13.46 8.05 -19.88
CA ARG A 280 -13.30 6.74 -19.22
C ARG A 280 -13.23 6.83 -17.71
N SER A 281 -13.89 7.84 -17.15
CA SER A 281 -13.99 8.05 -15.70
C SER A 281 -15.43 7.89 -15.19
#